data_3c1f40a73e8cf26d36995cff92fe1b71
#
_entry.id   3c1f40a73e8cf26d36995cff92fe1b71
#
_cell.length_a   1.000
_cell.length_b   1.000
_cell.length_c   1.000
_cell.angle_alpha   90.00
_cell.angle_beta   90.00
_cell.angle_gamma   90.00
#
_symmetry.space_group_name_H-M   'P 1'
#
loop_
_entity.id
_entity.type
_entity.pdbx_description
1 polymer ?
#
loop_
_entity_poly.entity_id
_entity_poly.type
_entity_poly.pdbx_seq_one_letter_code
_entity_poly.pdbx_strand_id
1 'polypeptide(L)'
;MTILIASCHQEELSSVPDEPEGKQPVFDLSEEEVLQGCIYVKLKEEPAGEVRVRSIGNTVTTGVKVLDRAASSLKIERMERTFPYAGKFEERTRKEGLHLWYNVWFSKETSATRAATEVAFLDGIETAVPVPKIVSRATPETAWSLYGVRTGEWLFNDPDLSRQWYLDNPGTESWQKKGADIRLFDVWKQYNGNPAVIVAVVDGGINQEHPDLQD
;
A
#
# COMPACT_ATOMS: atom_id res chain seq x y z
N MET A 1 -36.44 25.16 -10.56
CA MET A 1 -35.72 24.04 -9.93
C MET A 1 -34.26 24.20 -10.28
N THR A 2 -33.54 24.90 -9.40
CA THR A 2 -32.12 25.31 -9.65
C THR A 2 -31.22 24.24 -9.06
N ILE A 3 -30.50 23.53 -9.94
CA ILE A 3 -29.51 22.54 -9.52
C ILE A 3 -28.24 23.31 -9.18
N LEU A 4 -27.87 23.35 -7.91
CA LEU A 4 -26.57 23.80 -7.43
C LEU A 4 -25.55 22.67 -7.68
N ILE A 5 -24.73 22.84 -8.70
CA ILE A 5 -23.53 22.02 -8.90
C ILE A 5 -22.47 22.58 -7.95
N ALA A 6 -22.17 21.87 -6.86
CA ALA A 6 -21.02 22.18 -6.02
C ALA A 6 -19.77 21.88 -6.84
N SER A 7 -19.10 22.91 -7.33
CA SER A 7 -17.76 22.84 -7.89
C SER A 7 -16.80 22.47 -6.76
N CYS A 8 -16.17 21.31 -6.85
CA CYS A 8 -14.97 21.04 -6.06
C CYS A 8 -13.90 22.03 -6.50
N HIS A 9 -13.61 23.00 -5.64
CA HIS A 9 -12.40 23.81 -5.78
C HIS A 9 -11.21 22.85 -5.67
N GLN A 10 -10.44 22.75 -6.75
CA GLN A 10 -9.06 22.27 -6.65
C GLN A 10 -8.31 23.35 -5.86
N GLU A 11 -8.10 23.09 -4.57
CA GLU A 11 -7.02 23.80 -3.88
C GLU A 11 -5.73 23.38 -4.59
N GLU A 12 -5.07 24.33 -5.24
CA GLU A 12 -3.69 24.16 -5.68
C GLU A 12 -2.89 23.78 -4.43
N LEU A 13 -2.39 22.54 -4.44
CA LEU A 13 -1.38 22.10 -3.48
C LEU A 13 -0.27 23.14 -3.55
N SER A 14 -0.23 24.02 -2.54
CA SER A 14 0.84 24.97 -2.34
C SER A 14 2.16 24.21 -2.46
N SER A 15 3.05 24.69 -3.33
CA SER A 15 4.39 24.19 -3.55
C SER A 15 5.00 23.71 -2.24
N VAL A 16 5.32 22.42 -2.18
CA VAL A 16 6.17 21.88 -1.12
C VAL A 16 7.40 22.77 -1.08
N PRO A 17 7.77 23.35 0.07
CA PRO A 17 8.97 24.17 0.16
C PRO A 17 10.15 23.34 -0.31
N ASP A 18 11.01 23.89 -1.17
CA ASP A 18 12.28 23.27 -1.54
C ASP A 18 13.02 22.90 -0.27
N GLU A 19 13.22 21.59 -0.03
CA GLU A 19 14.02 21.13 1.08
C GLU A 19 15.44 21.69 0.92
N PRO A 20 16.02 22.29 1.97
CA PRO A 20 17.36 22.83 1.89
C PRO A 20 18.35 21.70 1.62
N GLU A 21 19.12 21.83 0.53
CA GLU A 21 20.22 20.94 0.18
C GLU A 21 21.13 20.70 1.39
N GLY A 22 21.24 19.45 1.83
CA GLY A 22 22.22 19.02 2.84
C GLY A 22 21.66 18.57 4.20
N LYS A 23 20.35 18.50 4.42
CA LYS A 23 19.82 17.89 5.66
C LYS A 23 19.81 16.38 5.56
N GLN A 24 20.25 15.71 6.65
CA GLN A 24 20.11 14.26 6.80
C GLN A 24 18.62 13.91 6.71
N PRO A 25 18.25 12.83 5.99
CA PRO A 25 16.87 12.35 5.99
C PRO A 25 16.49 12.00 7.43
N VAL A 26 15.51 12.70 7.98
CA VAL A 26 14.96 12.42 9.30
C VAL A 26 13.74 11.55 9.08
N PHE A 27 13.80 10.31 9.54
CA PHE A 27 12.66 9.41 9.53
C PHE A 27 11.89 9.55 10.85
N ASP A 28 10.61 9.91 10.76
CA ASP A 28 9.71 10.01 11.92
C ASP A 28 9.13 8.62 12.29
N LEU A 29 9.95 7.59 12.17
CA LEU A 29 9.61 6.19 12.48
C LEU A 29 10.65 5.64 13.44
N SER A 30 10.18 5.03 14.52
CA SER A 30 11.04 4.29 15.44
C SER A 30 11.49 2.95 14.84
N GLU A 31 12.57 2.38 15.39
CA GLU A 31 13.06 1.06 14.99
C GLU A 31 12.01 -0.06 15.18
N GLU A 32 11.06 0.13 16.09
CA GLU A 32 9.97 -0.82 16.32
C GLU A 32 8.90 -0.76 15.25
N GLU A 33 8.73 0.39 14.60
CA GLU A 33 7.74 0.64 13.56
C GLU A 33 8.22 0.28 12.16
N VAL A 34 9.50 -0.04 12.00
CA VAL A 34 10.09 -0.40 10.70
C VAL A 34 10.46 -1.88 10.60
N LEU A 35 10.38 -2.42 9.40
CA LEU A 35 10.82 -3.77 9.07
C LEU A 35 12.35 -3.82 9.05
N GLN A 36 12.94 -4.55 9.99
CA GLN A 36 14.40 -4.70 10.05
C GLN A 36 14.94 -5.56 8.90
N GLY A 37 16.09 -5.15 8.37
CA GLY A 37 16.76 -5.86 7.29
C GLY A 37 16.20 -5.59 5.90
N CYS A 38 15.38 -4.57 5.73
CA CYS A 38 14.86 -4.15 4.42
C CYS A 38 14.68 -2.63 4.34
N ILE A 39 15.05 -2.05 3.20
CA ILE A 39 14.78 -0.64 2.86
C ILE A 39 14.26 -0.54 1.43
N TYR A 40 13.50 0.50 1.14
CA TYR A 40 13.20 0.93 -0.21
C TYR A 40 14.27 1.90 -0.70
N VAL A 41 14.71 1.70 -1.93
CA VAL A 41 15.71 2.57 -2.58
C VAL A 41 15.20 2.98 -3.95
N LYS A 42 15.23 4.29 -4.25
CA LYS A 42 14.99 4.81 -5.58
C LYS A 42 16.29 5.28 -6.19
N LEU A 43 16.62 4.75 -7.36
CA LEU A 43 17.79 5.16 -8.13
C LEU A 43 17.49 6.42 -8.94
N LYS A 44 18.47 7.29 -9.17
CA LYS A 44 18.37 8.42 -10.12
C LYS A 44 18.29 7.96 -11.56
N GLU A 45 18.97 6.87 -11.87
CA GLU A 45 19.07 6.32 -13.22
C GLU A 45 18.86 4.80 -13.22
N GLU A 46 18.38 4.28 -14.35
CA GLU A 46 18.23 2.83 -14.53
C GLU A 46 19.59 2.14 -14.53
N PRO A 47 19.74 1.00 -13.83
CA PRO A 47 20.94 0.21 -13.90
C PRO A 47 21.25 -0.25 -15.33
N ALA A 48 22.53 -0.19 -15.72
CA ALA A 48 22.98 -0.56 -17.07
C ALA A 48 22.85 -2.07 -17.38
N GLY A 49 22.36 -2.88 -16.43
CA GLY A 49 22.24 -4.33 -16.58
C GLY A 49 21.29 -4.94 -15.58
N GLU A 50 21.23 -6.26 -15.57
CA GLU A 50 20.36 -7.01 -14.67
C GLU A 50 20.84 -6.86 -13.21
N VAL A 51 19.93 -6.44 -12.34
CA VAL A 51 20.15 -6.33 -10.90
C VAL A 51 20.10 -7.73 -10.30
N ARG A 52 21.23 -8.21 -9.82
CA ARG A 52 21.35 -9.51 -9.13
C ARG A 52 22.42 -9.45 -8.06
N VAL A 53 22.08 -9.85 -6.86
CA VAL A 53 23.06 -9.99 -5.80
C VAL A 53 23.92 -11.24 -6.05
N ARG A 54 25.24 -11.04 -6.11
CA ARG A 54 26.23 -12.09 -6.28
C ARG A 54 27.31 -11.95 -5.21
N SER A 55 27.68 -13.03 -4.57
CA SER A 55 28.79 -13.09 -3.62
C SER A 55 29.94 -13.93 -4.20
N ILE A 56 31.15 -13.35 -4.26
CA ILE A 56 32.37 -14.04 -4.65
C ILE A 56 33.41 -13.76 -3.56
N GLY A 57 33.66 -14.76 -2.73
CA GLY A 57 34.46 -14.58 -1.51
C GLY A 57 33.80 -13.59 -0.56
N ASN A 58 34.52 -12.51 -0.21
CA ASN A 58 33.99 -11.43 0.65
C ASN A 58 33.38 -10.26 -0.13
N THR A 59 33.29 -10.35 -1.45
CA THR A 59 32.77 -9.26 -2.28
C THR A 59 31.34 -9.55 -2.67
N VAL A 60 30.47 -8.64 -2.35
CA VAL A 60 29.05 -8.66 -2.77
C VAL A 60 28.86 -7.60 -3.86
N THR A 61 28.22 -7.99 -4.95
CA THR A 61 27.82 -7.08 -6.03
C THR A 61 26.33 -7.20 -6.29
N THR A 62 25.68 -6.06 -6.53
CA THR A 62 24.25 -5.97 -6.80
C THR A 62 23.93 -5.77 -8.30
N GLY A 63 24.97 -5.47 -9.11
CA GLY A 63 24.81 -4.98 -10.48
C GLY A 63 24.47 -3.48 -10.55
N VAL A 64 24.36 -2.81 -9.40
CA VAL A 64 24.14 -1.37 -9.27
C VAL A 64 25.39 -0.75 -8.65
N LYS A 65 26.23 -0.14 -9.47
CA LYS A 65 27.56 0.37 -9.06
C LYS A 65 27.54 1.23 -7.80
N VAL A 66 26.49 2.05 -7.64
CA VAL A 66 26.34 2.93 -6.48
C VAL A 66 26.13 2.14 -5.19
N LEU A 67 25.37 1.04 -5.25
CA LEU A 67 25.09 0.18 -4.09
C LEU A 67 26.24 -0.82 -3.82
N ASP A 68 27.04 -1.16 -4.81
CA ASP A 68 28.16 -2.08 -4.63
C ASP A 68 29.20 -1.56 -3.61
N ARG A 69 29.27 -0.24 -3.42
CA ARG A 69 30.10 0.38 -2.37
C ARG A 69 29.58 0.10 -0.96
N ALA A 70 28.25 0.09 -0.79
CA ALA A 70 27.59 -0.19 0.50
C ALA A 70 27.31 -1.69 0.71
N ALA A 71 27.40 -2.51 -0.33
CA ALA A 71 26.99 -3.90 -0.30
C ALA A 71 27.73 -4.73 0.75
N SER A 72 29.03 -4.47 0.94
CA SER A 72 29.82 -5.19 1.93
C SER A 72 29.53 -4.75 3.37
N SER A 73 29.32 -3.44 3.60
CA SER A 73 29.03 -2.90 4.95
C SER A 73 27.62 -3.26 5.42
N LEU A 74 26.65 -3.22 4.51
CA LEU A 74 25.27 -3.59 4.80
C LEU A 74 25.03 -5.10 4.73
N LYS A 75 25.97 -5.87 4.18
CA LYS A 75 25.78 -7.31 3.91
C LYS A 75 24.48 -7.55 3.11
N ILE A 76 24.38 -6.91 1.93
CA ILE A 76 23.20 -7.03 1.07
C ILE A 76 23.05 -8.50 0.64
N GLU A 77 21.86 -9.05 0.88
CA GLU A 77 21.51 -10.45 0.61
C GLU A 77 20.64 -10.61 -0.64
N ARG A 78 19.76 -9.65 -0.88
CA ARG A 78 18.82 -9.68 -2.00
C ARG A 78 18.47 -8.26 -2.44
N MET A 79 18.20 -8.10 -3.73
CA MET A 79 17.68 -6.87 -4.31
C MET A 79 16.75 -7.19 -5.47
N GLU A 80 15.57 -6.57 -5.51
CA GLU A 80 14.61 -6.73 -6.59
C GLU A 80 13.79 -5.46 -6.78
N ARG A 81 13.18 -5.30 -7.95
CA ARG A 81 12.29 -4.16 -8.21
C ARG A 81 11.11 -4.21 -7.25
N THR A 82 10.79 -3.07 -6.62
CA THR A 82 9.57 -2.91 -5.78
C THR A 82 8.31 -3.06 -6.64
N PHE A 83 8.34 -2.50 -7.86
CA PHE A 83 7.29 -2.65 -8.84
C PHE A 83 7.76 -3.62 -9.94
N PRO A 84 7.22 -4.84 -10.00
CA PRO A 84 7.61 -5.82 -11.02
C PRO A 84 7.40 -5.30 -12.45
N TYR A 85 8.02 -5.99 -13.42
CA TYR A 85 7.82 -5.67 -14.82
C TYR A 85 6.33 -5.77 -15.20
N ALA A 86 5.78 -4.67 -15.69
CA ALA A 86 4.33 -4.50 -15.91
C ALA A 86 3.85 -4.94 -17.29
N GLY A 87 4.65 -5.69 -18.05
CA GLY A 87 4.30 -6.18 -19.37
C GLY A 87 3.92 -5.04 -20.32
N LYS A 88 2.72 -5.07 -20.89
CA LYS A 88 2.22 -4.04 -21.81
C LYS A 88 2.09 -2.64 -21.19
N PHE A 89 2.15 -2.53 -19.87
CA PHE A 89 2.06 -1.25 -19.16
C PHE A 89 3.43 -0.71 -18.72
N GLU A 90 4.53 -1.37 -19.09
CA GLU A 90 5.89 -0.99 -18.65
C GLU A 90 6.27 0.43 -19.06
N GLU A 91 5.79 0.91 -20.21
CA GLU A 91 6.05 2.29 -20.64
C GLU A 91 5.47 3.31 -19.65
N ARG A 92 4.27 3.06 -19.14
CA ARG A 92 3.66 3.90 -18.08
C ARG A 92 4.44 3.83 -16.79
N THR A 93 4.84 2.62 -16.37
CA THR A 93 5.67 2.40 -15.20
C THR A 93 6.98 3.17 -15.27
N ARG A 94 7.61 3.20 -16.46
CA ARG A 94 8.84 3.95 -16.70
C ARG A 94 8.61 5.47 -16.70
N LYS A 95 7.53 5.94 -17.29
CA LYS A 95 7.17 7.36 -17.31
C LYS A 95 7.03 7.92 -15.89
N GLU A 96 6.46 7.15 -14.98
CA GLU A 96 6.27 7.52 -13.56
C GLU A 96 7.49 7.19 -12.67
N GLY A 97 8.60 6.71 -13.25
CA GLY A 97 9.82 6.38 -12.52
C GLY A 97 9.70 5.16 -11.57
N LEU A 98 8.61 4.39 -11.63
CA LEU A 98 8.39 3.26 -10.72
C LEU A 98 9.39 2.13 -10.95
N HIS A 99 9.94 1.99 -12.14
CA HIS A 99 10.98 1.02 -12.47
C HIS A 99 12.32 1.26 -11.75
N LEU A 100 12.50 2.45 -11.17
CA LEU A 100 13.70 2.83 -10.44
C LEU A 100 13.65 2.45 -8.96
N TRP A 101 12.52 1.96 -8.47
CA TRP A 101 12.35 1.57 -7.09
C TRP A 101 12.75 0.12 -6.85
N TYR A 102 13.53 -0.10 -5.80
CA TYR A 102 14.04 -1.41 -5.41
C TYR A 102 13.84 -1.68 -3.92
N ASN A 103 13.49 -2.93 -3.61
CA ASN A 103 13.61 -3.49 -2.28
C ASN A 103 15.03 -4.00 -2.11
N VAL A 104 15.70 -3.58 -1.05
CA VAL A 104 17.07 -4.04 -0.71
C VAL A 104 17.02 -4.72 0.64
N TRP A 105 17.28 -6.03 0.66
CA TRP A 105 17.39 -6.82 1.88
C TRP A 105 18.85 -6.98 2.28
N PHE A 106 19.10 -6.85 3.58
CA PHE A 106 20.44 -6.91 4.16
C PHE A 106 20.40 -7.53 5.57
N SER A 107 21.56 -7.76 6.17
CA SER A 107 21.65 -8.34 7.51
C SER A 107 20.91 -7.50 8.53
N LYS A 108 20.07 -8.16 9.35
CA LYS A 108 19.30 -7.54 10.45
C LYS A 108 20.17 -7.01 11.60
N GLU A 109 21.50 -7.23 11.54
CA GLU A 109 22.44 -6.65 12.48
C GLU A 109 22.57 -5.12 12.32
N THR A 110 22.23 -4.61 11.13
CA THR A 110 22.20 -3.17 10.83
C THR A 110 20.77 -2.66 10.97
N SER A 111 20.60 -1.57 11.70
CA SER A 111 19.32 -0.88 11.82
C SER A 111 18.82 -0.40 10.46
N ALA A 112 17.51 -0.55 10.21
CA ALA A 112 16.91 -0.16 8.93
C ALA A 112 16.97 1.36 8.70
N THR A 113 16.77 2.16 9.73
CA THR A 113 16.87 3.62 9.65
C THR A 113 18.29 4.07 9.36
N ARG A 114 19.29 3.45 10.00
CA ARG A 114 20.68 3.71 9.73
C ARG A 114 21.07 3.31 8.30
N ALA A 115 20.67 2.12 7.85
CA ALA A 115 20.94 1.66 6.49
C ALA A 115 20.33 2.59 5.44
N ALA A 116 19.09 3.02 5.63
CA ALA A 116 18.42 3.97 4.75
C ALA A 116 19.17 5.31 4.70
N THR A 117 19.61 5.82 5.86
CA THR A 117 20.40 7.05 5.94
C THR A 117 21.72 6.91 5.17
N GLU A 118 22.48 5.84 5.42
CA GLU A 118 23.78 5.61 4.75
C GLU A 118 23.60 5.52 3.22
N VAL A 119 22.57 4.82 2.75
CA VAL A 119 22.29 4.65 1.31
C VAL A 119 21.80 5.93 0.67
N ALA A 120 20.98 6.74 1.36
CA ALA A 120 20.43 8.00 0.83
C ALA A 120 21.52 9.00 0.45
N PHE A 121 22.70 8.95 1.11
CA PHE A 121 23.83 9.84 0.81
C PHE A 121 24.70 9.38 -0.37
N LEU A 122 24.46 8.20 -0.93
CA LEU A 122 25.24 7.72 -2.06
C LEU A 122 24.87 8.49 -3.34
N ASP A 123 25.86 8.97 -4.06
CA ASP A 123 25.63 9.56 -5.37
C ASP A 123 24.98 8.53 -6.31
N GLY A 124 23.93 8.94 -7.05
CA GLY A 124 23.12 8.04 -7.88
C GLY A 124 21.89 7.46 -7.17
N ILE A 125 21.71 7.71 -5.88
CA ILE A 125 20.47 7.44 -5.14
C ILE A 125 19.63 8.71 -5.10
N GLU A 126 18.36 8.61 -5.47
CA GLU A 126 17.40 9.70 -5.34
C GLU A 126 16.83 9.75 -3.93
N THR A 127 16.45 8.58 -3.40
CA THR A 127 16.00 8.44 -2.02
C THR A 127 16.19 7.02 -1.52
N ALA A 128 16.33 6.87 -0.20
CA ALA A 128 16.27 5.58 0.48
C ALA A 128 15.48 5.76 1.77
N VAL A 129 14.51 4.88 2.02
CA VAL A 129 13.61 4.96 3.19
C VAL A 129 13.45 3.60 3.84
N PRO A 130 13.32 3.55 5.18
CA PRO A 130 12.99 2.30 5.86
C PRO A 130 11.58 1.84 5.49
N VAL A 131 11.35 0.54 5.49
CA VAL A 131 10.04 -0.05 5.19
C VAL A 131 9.21 -0.04 6.47
N PRO A 132 8.06 0.67 6.51
CA PRO A 132 7.21 0.66 7.69
C PRO A 132 6.57 -0.72 7.89
N LYS A 133 6.45 -1.15 9.15
CA LYS A 133 5.66 -2.34 9.48
C LYS A 133 4.18 -2.06 9.27
N ILE A 134 3.53 -2.90 8.50
CA ILE A 134 2.07 -2.89 8.40
C ILE A 134 1.54 -3.60 9.65
N VAL A 135 0.98 -2.84 10.58
CA VAL A 135 0.26 -3.39 11.72
C VAL A 135 -1.21 -3.49 11.33
N SER A 136 -1.66 -4.70 11.01
CA SER A 136 -3.09 -4.97 10.86
C SER A 136 -3.76 -4.78 12.22
N ARG A 137 -4.62 -3.79 12.35
CA ARG A 137 -5.54 -3.69 13.48
C ARG A 137 -6.71 -4.62 13.19
N ALA A 138 -6.51 -5.91 13.41
CA ALA A 138 -7.63 -6.84 13.48
C ALA A 138 -8.57 -6.36 14.60
N THR A 139 -9.76 -5.91 14.24
CA THR A 139 -10.83 -5.71 15.23
C THR A 139 -11.14 -7.07 15.83
N PRO A 140 -11.21 -7.20 17.17
CA PRO A 140 -11.58 -8.46 17.78
C PRO A 140 -12.94 -8.92 17.24
N GLU A 141 -13.04 -10.17 16.81
CA GLU A 141 -14.28 -10.79 16.30
C GLU A 141 -15.47 -10.71 17.28
N THR A 142 -15.19 -10.40 18.55
CA THR A 142 -16.18 -10.33 19.63
C THR A 142 -17.09 -9.11 19.56
N ALA A 143 -16.79 -8.09 18.76
CA ALA A 143 -17.61 -6.87 18.67
C ALA A 143 -18.89 -7.03 17.83
N TRP A 144 -19.01 -8.10 17.06
CA TRP A 144 -20.05 -8.25 16.02
C TRP A 144 -21.26 -9.10 16.44
N SER A 145 -21.26 -9.70 17.63
CA SER A 145 -22.33 -10.65 18.04
C SER A 145 -23.63 -10.00 18.54
N LEU A 146 -23.74 -8.66 18.51
CA LEU A 146 -24.85 -7.93 19.14
C LEU A 146 -25.93 -7.43 18.19
N TYR A 147 -25.80 -7.64 16.88
CA TYR A 147 -26.80 -7.15 15.92
C TYR A 147 -27.90 -8.16 15.70
N GLY A 148 -29.13 -7.74 15.96
CA GLY A 148 -30.32 -8.60 15.80
C GLY A 148 -30.54 -9.04 14.35
N VAL A 149 -30.86 -10.33 14.18
CA VAL A 149 -31.22 -10.89 12.87
C VAL A 149 -32.56 -10.33 12.42
N ARG A 150 -32.61 -9.67 11.26
CA ARG A 150 -33.86 -9.34 10.60
C ARG A 150 -34.42 -10.57 9.88
N THR A 151 -35.67 -10.92 10.17
CA THR A 151 -36.39 -11.94 9.40
C THR A 151 -37.11 -11.27 8.23
N GLY A 152 -36.60 -11.43 7.03
CA GLY A 152 -37.19 -10.92 5.78
C GLY A 152 -36.64 -11.68 4.58
N GLU A 153 -37.33 -11.68 3.46
CA GLU A 153 -36.78 -12.21 2.21
C GLU A 153 -35.64 -11.27 1.74
N TRP A 154 -34.42 -11.78 1.89
CA TRP A 154 -33.23 -11.10 1.42
C TRP A 154 -32.98 -11.37 -0.07
N LEU A 155 -32.50 -10.38 -0.80
CA LEU A 155 -32.07 -10.54 -2.19
C LEU A 155 -30.84 -11.44 -2.32
N PHE A 156 -30.11 -11.62 -1.22
CA PHE A 156 -28.86 -12.34 -1.14
C PHE A 156 -28.93 -13.33 0.03
N ASN A 157 -28.16 -14.40 -0.06
CA ASN A 157 -28.08 -15.46 0.95
C ASN A 157 -26.96 -15.26 1.99
N ASP A 158 -26.35 -14.07 2.03
CA ASP A 158 -25.32 -13.74 3.02
C ASP A 158 -25.95 -13.74 4.45
N PRO A 159 -25.51 -14.63 5.35
CA PRO A 159 -26.03 -14.70 6.71
C PRO A 159 -25.71 -13.47 7.55
N ASP A 160 -24.67 -12.72 7.20
CA ASP A 160 -24.20 -11.54 7.90
C ASP A 160 -24.72 -10.21 7.29
N LEU A 161 -25.54 -10.28 6.24
CA LEU A 161 -26.09 -9.09 5.57
C LEU A 161 -26.83 -8.18 6.55
N SER A 162 -27.53 -8.74 7.55
CA SER A 162 -28.24 -7.99 8.58
C SER A 162 -27.33 -7.13 9.48
N ARG A 163 -26.04 -7.48 9.55
CA ARG A 163 -25.04 -6.72 10.32
C ARG A 163 -24.52 -5.49 9.56
N GLN A 164 -24.76 -5.43 8.28
CA GLN A 164 -24.35 -4.34 7.40
C GLN A 164 -25.42 -3.23 7.44
N TRP A 165 -25.63 -2.64 8.63
CA TRP A 165 -26.65 -1.64 8.91
C TRP A 165 -26.59 -0.42 7.96
N TYR A 166 -25.41 -0.10 7.45
CA TYR A 166 -25.21 1.01 6.52
C TYR A 166 -25.85 0.78 5.15
N LEU A 167 -26.18 -0.46 4.80
CA LEU A 167 -26.91 -0.81 3.58
C LEU A 167 -28.41 -0.60 3.70
N ASP A 168 -28.99 -0.90 4.90
CA ASP A 168 -30.39 -0.70 5.27
C ASP A 168 -30.47 -0.58 6.80
N ASN A 169 -30.62 0.64 7.29
CA ASN A 169 -30.59 0.94 8.72
C ASN A 169 -31.97 0.81 9.37
N PRO A 170 -32.24 -0.23 10.14
CA PRO A 170 -33.50 -0.43 10.82
C PRO A 170 -33.70 0.49 12.02
N GLY A 171 -32.65 1.12 12.55
CA GLY A 171 -32.68 1.94 13.76
C GLY A 171 -32.93 1.10 15.02
N THR A 172 -32.37 -0.11 15.11
CA THR A 172 -32.57 -1.01 16.25
C THR A 172 -31.70 -0.66 17.45
N GLU A 173 -30.55 -0.05 17.21
CA GLU A 173 -29.63 0.35 18.25
C GLU A 173 -29.84 1.81 18.67
N SER A 174 -29.49 2.14 19.93
CA SER A 174 -29.70 3.48 20.50
C SER A 174 -28.95 4.61 19.77
N TRP A 175 -27.86 4.28 19.11
CA TRP A 175 -27.02 5.19 18.32
C TRP A 175 -27.44 5.25 16.83
N GLN A 176 -28.32 4.37 16.39
CA GLN A 176 -28.79 4.32 15.01
C GLN A 176 -30.01 5.25 14.83
N LYS A 177 -30.11 5.79 13.62
CA LYS A 177 -31.32 6.49 13.16
C LYS A 177 -31.90 5.74 11.98
N LYS A 178 -33.11 5.25 12.10
CA LYS A 178 -33.82 4.53 11.05
C LYS A 178 -33.77 5.27 9.70
N GLY A 179 -33.34 4.56 8.65
CA GLY A 179 -33.22 5.10 7.29
C GLY A 179 -32.00 6.01 7.07
N ALA A 180 -31.09 6.13 8.05
CA ALA A 180 -29.80 6.77 7.85
C ALA A 180 -28.80 5.74 7.29
N ASP A 181 -28.92 5.43 6.00
CA ASP A 181 -28.17 4.43 5.24
C ASP A 181 -27.98 4.87 3.79
N ILE A 182 -27.25 4.08 3.00
CA ILE A 182 -27.01 4.36 1.58
C ILE A 182 -28.13 3.86 0.66
N ARG A 183 -29.20 3.28 1.19
CA ARG A 183 -30.35 2.74 0.46
C ARG A 183 -30.00 1.74 -0.64
N LEU A 184 -28.99 0.93 -0.43
CA LEU A 184 -28.45 0.04 -1.45
C LEU A 184 -29.46 -1.03 -1.87
N PHE A 185 -30.32 -1.48 -0.97
CA PHE A 185 -31.37 -2.46 -1.29
C PHE A 185 -32.35 -1.97 -2.35
N ASP A 186 -32.64 -0.68 -2.39
CA ASP A 186 -33.53 -0.11 -3.42
C ASP A 186 -32.83 -0.12 -4.80
N VAL A 187 -31.51 0.07 -4.81
CA VAL A 187 -30.70 -0.01 -6.05
C VAL A 187 -30.62 -1.45 -6.56
N TRP A 188 -30.34 -2.40 -5.68
CA TRP A 188 -30.20 -3.82 -6.05
C TRP A 188 -31.49 -4.45 -6.62
N LYS A 189 -32.66 -3.93 -6.30
CA LYS A 189 -33.92 -4.34 -6.94
C LYS A 189 -33.97 -4.01 -8.42
N GLN A 190 -33.19 -3.04 -8.87
CA GLN A 190 -33.21 -2.52 -10.23
C GLN A 190 -31.91 -2.81 -10.99
N TYR A 191 -30.78 -2.93 -10.29
CA TYR A 191 -29.48 -3.01 -10.89
C TYR A 191 -28.48 -3.76 -10.00
N ASN A 192 -27.85 -4.82 -10.53
CA ASN A 192 -26.91 -5.68 -9.80
C ASN A 192 -25.45 -5.48 -10.25
N GLY A 193 -25.17 -4.43 -11.01
CA GLY A 193 -23.83 -4.18 -11.57
C GLY A 193 -23.70 -4.61 -13.02
N ASN A 194 -22.51 -4.42 -13.56
CA ASN A 194 -22.16 -4.83 -14.93
C ASN A 194 -20.82 -5.58 -14.87
N PRO A 195 -20.77 -6.84 -15.31
CA PRO A 195 -19.55 -7.65 -15.28
C PRO A 195 -18.40 -7.10 -16.16
N ALA A 196 -18.69 -6.17 -17.06
CA ALA A 196 -17.66 -5.47 -17.84
C ALA A 196 -16.94 -4.37 -17.04
N VAL A 197 -17.44 -3.99 -15.87
CA VAL A 197 -16.80 -2.97 -15.02
C VAL A 197 -15.77 -3.64 -14.14
N ILE A 198 -14.52 -3.22 -14.28
CA ILE A 198 -13.42 -3.68 -13.43
C ILE A 198 -13.27 -2.71 -12.26
N VAL A 199 -13.38 -3.23 -11.04
CA VAL A 199 -13.15 -2.49 -9.80
C VAL A 199 -11.83 -2.95 -9.19
N ALA A 200 -10.93 -2.01 -8.91
CA ALA A 200 -9.70 -2.28 -8.19
C ALA A 200 -9.88 -1.87 -6.72
N VAL A 201 -9.70 -2.81 -5.81
CA VAL A 201 -9.63 -2.54 -4.37
C VAL A 201 -8.16 -2.48 -3.98
N VAL A 202 -7.74 -1.31 -3.46
CA VAL A 202 -6.37 -1.11 -2.96
C VAL A 202 -6.43 -1.16 -1.44
N ASP A 203 -5.92 -2.26 -0.89
CA ASP A 203 -5.98 -2.56 0.54
C ASP A 203 -4.70 -3.26 1.00
N GLY A 204 -4.57 -3.51 2.31
CA GLY A 204 -3.44 -4.23 2.91
C GLY A 204 -3.37 -5.72 2.57
N GLY A 205 -4.35 -6.25 1.87
CA GLY A 205 -4.45 -7.63 1.40
C GLY A 205 -5.90 -8.08 1.25
N ILE A 206 -6.07 -9.25 0.65
CA ILE A 206 -7.37 -9.89 0.47
C ILE A 206 -7.24 -11.37 0.82
N ASN A 207 -8.21 -11.91 1.57
CA ASN A 207 -8.31 -13.34 1.78
C ASN A 207 -8.97 -13.97 0.54
N GLN A 208 -8.16 -14.49 -0.37
CA GLN A 208 -8.64 -15.13 -1.60
C GLN A 208 -9.42 -16.43 -1.35
N GLU A 209 -9.30 -17.02 -0.15
CA GLU A 209 -10.03 -18.24 0.24
C GLU A 209 -11.36 -17.94 0.95
N HIS A 210 -11.74 -16.63 1.01
CA HIS A 210 -13.02 -16.26 1.63
C HIS A 210 -14.19 -16.86 0.81
N PRO A 211 -15.20 -17.45 1.46
CA PRO A 211 -16.33 -18.10 0.76
C PRO A 211 -17.02 -17.20 -0.27
N ASP A 212 -17.15 -15.89 0.01
CA ASP A 212 -17.80 -14.93 -0.89
C ASP A 212 -16.96 -14.58 -2.13
N LEU A 213 -15.73 -15.05 -2.21
CA LEU A 213 -14.81 -14.84 -3.32
C LEU A 213 -14.54 -16.14 -4.10
N GLN A 214 -15.19 -17.24 -3.73
CA GLN A 214 -15.13 -18.51 -4.46
C GLN A 214 -16.32 -18.60 -5.41
N ASP A 215 -16.06 -18.98 -6.67
CA ASP A 215 -17.10 -19.28 -7.69
C ASP A 215 -17.74 -20.66 -7.46
#